data_c98f1c9db0774b5e1d415cfcade8e312
#
_entry.id   c98f1c9db0774b5e1d415cfcade8e312
#
_cell.length_a   1.000
_cell.length_b   1.000
_cell.length_c   1.000
_cell.angle_alpha   90.00
_cell.angle_beta   90.00
_cell.angle_gamma   90.00
#
_symmetry.space_group_name_H-M   'P 1'
#
loop_
_entity.id
_entity.type
_entity.pdbx_description
1 polymer ?
#
loop_
_entity_poly.entity_id
_entity_poly.type
_entity_poly.pdbx_seq_one_letter_code
_entity_poly.pdbx_strand_id
1 'polypeptide(L)'
;ILPFHREMDEIREDSAGKSKIGTTRRGIGPAYEDKVGRRSIRVMDLASKQNLENRLSLVLEHHNAIRKGLGKPIYEKDKLVEDLLKIAPNILKYSAPVWRKIDQFKSENKKILFEGAQGILLDVDHGTYPYVTSSNTVAASAATGSGCGPNSINYVLGTVSYTHLTLPTNDQ
;
A
#
# COMPACT_ATOMS: atom_id res chain seq x y z
N ILE A 1 5.22 2.56 3.96
CA ILE A 1 4.39 2.68 5.18
C ILE A 1 5.30 3.16 6.29
N LEU A 2 4.89 4.22 6.97
CA LEU A 2 5.65 4.85 8.04
C LEU A 2 4.96 4.62 9.40
N PRO A 3 5.66 4.86 10.53
CA PRO A 3 5.10 4.59 11.85
C PRO A 3 3.74 5.24 12.09
N PHE A 4 3.56 6.48 11.68
CA PHE A 4 2.30 7.21 11.84
C PHE A 4 1.13 6.62 11.01
N HIS A 5 1.38 5.92 9.91
CA HIS A 5 0.33 5.20 9.18
C HIS A 5 -0.23 4.06 10.02
N ARG A 6 0.64 3.27 10.65
CA ARG A 6 0.22 2.15 11.51
C ARG A 6 -0.57 2.64 12.71
N GLU A 7 -0.04 3.66 13.39
CA GLU A 7 -0.71 4.24 14.55
C GLU A 7 -2.09 4.83 14.19
N MET A 8 -2.21 5.48 13.03
CA MET A 8 -3.50 6.00 12.57
C MET A 8 -4.51 4.88 12.29
N ASP A 9 -4.06 3.77 11.69
CA ASP A 9 -4.89 2.59 11.44
C ASP A 9 -5.40 1.99 12.77
N GLU A 10 -4.51 1.84 13.75
CA GLU A 10 -4.84 1.38 15.11
C GLU A 10 -5.86 2.29 15.81
N ILE A 11 -5.62 3.61 15.78
CA ILE A 11 -6.53 4.60 16.40
C ILE A 11 -7.93 4.52 15.79
N ARG A 12 -8.02 4.42 14.47
CA ARG A 12 -9.31 4.34 13.75
C ARG A 12 -10.05 3.06 14.09
N GLU A 13 -9.38 1.92 14.05
CA GLU A 13 -10.00 0.63 14.41
C GLU A 13 -10.45 0.61 15.87
N ASP A 14 -9.66 1.15 16.79
CA ASP A 14 -10.01 1.15 18.21
C ASP A 14 -11.17 2.10 18.52
N SER A 15 -11.28 3.23 17.83
CA SER A 15 -12.37 4.20 18.01
C SER A 15 -13.66 3.83 17.28
N ALA A 16 -13.63 2.92 16.32
CA ALA A 16 -14.79 2.58 15.48
C ALA A 16 -15.88 1.76 16.19
N GLY A 17 -15.62 1.21 17.37
CA GLY A 17 -16.60 0.44 18.16
C GLY A 17 -17.19 -0.73 17.35
N LYS A 18 -18.51 -0.68 17.09
CA LYS A 18 -19.22 -1.70 16.28
C LYS A 18 -19.01 -1.56 14.76
N SER A 19 -18.47 -0.44 14.30
CA SER A 19 -18.25 -0.15 12.88
C SER A 19 -16.81 -0.47 12.44
N LYS A 20 -16.13 -1.35 13.16
CA LYS A 20 -14.78 -1.81 12.79
C LYS A 20 -14.79 -2.45 11.41
N ILE A 21 -13.81 -2.09 10.59
CA ILE A 21 -13.59 -2.71 9.28
C ILE A 21 -12.89 -4.07 9.44
N GLY A 22 -12.13 -4.26 10.52
CA GLY A 22 -11.32 -5.46 10.76
C GLY A 22 -9.98 -5.39 10.04
N THR A 23 -9.35 -4.21 10.00
CA THR A 23 -8.05 -4.04 9.35
C THR A 23 -6.96 -4.83 10.06
N THR A 24 -5.88 -5.13 9.33
CA THR A 24 -4.69 -5.79 9.92
C THR A 24 -3.83 -4.84 10.76
N ARG A 25 -4.23 -3.59 10.91
CA ARG A 25 -3.54 -2.52 11.65
C ARG A 25 -2.10 -2.30 11.19
N ARG A 26 -1.86 -2.50 9.89
CA ARG A 26 -0.53 -2.33 9.29
C ARG A 26 -0.33 -0.99 8.61
N GLY A 27 -1.33 -0.11 8.67
CA GLY A 27 -1.26 1.24 8.11
C GLY A 27 -1.44 1.31 6.60
N ILE A 28 -2.04 0.30 5.99
CA ILE A 28 -2.24 0.24 4.53
C ILE A 28 -3.21 1.34 4.08
N GLY A 29 -4.38 1.45 4.74
CA GLY A 29 -5.38 2.47 4.43
C GLY A 29 -4.81 3.89 4.50
N PRO A 30 -4.25 4.32 5.64
CA PRO A 30 -3.63 5.64 5.77
C PRO A 30 -2.52 5.92 4.77
N ALA A 31 -1.72 4.90 4.39
CA ALA A 31 -0.69 5.06 3.36
C ALA A 31 -1.29 5.28 1.96
N TYR A 32 -2.40 4.63 1.63
CA TYR A 32 -3.15 4.87 0.39
C TYR A 32 -3.79 6.26 0.38
N GLU A 33 -4.35 6.73 1.49
CA GLU A 33 -4.86 8.10 1.63
C GLU A 33 -3.76 9.14 1.33
N ASP A 34 -2.57 8.95 1.87
CA ASP A 34 -1.44 9.84 1.61
C ASP A 34 -1.00 9.78 0.14
N LYS A 35 -1.02 8.59 -0.48
CA LYS A 35 -0.72 8.43 -1.90
C LYS A 35 -1.70 9.22 -2.78
N VAL A 36 -3.00 9.04 -2.55
CA VAL A 36 -4.05 9.73 -3.31
C VAL A 36 -4.07 11.22 -2.98
N GLY A 37 -3.82 11.59 -1.71
CA GLY A 37 -3.63 12.97 -1.26
C GLY A 37 -2.34 13.63 -1.76
N ARG A 38 -1.48 12.92 -2.51
CA ARG A 38 -0.24 13.40 -3.15
C ARG A 38 0.82 13.91 -2.18
N ARG A 39 0.77 13.50 -0.90
CA ARG A 39 1.74 13.85 0.14
C ARG A 39 2.64 12.70 0.55
N SER A 40 2.44 11.49 -0.01
CA SER A 40 3.24 10.32 0.34
C SER A 40 4.71 10.45 -0.06
N ILE A 41 5.57 9.76 0.68
CA ILE A 41 6.97 9.54 0.31
C ILE A 41 7.03 8.37 -0.68
N ARG A 42 7.76 8.55 -1.75
CA ARG A 42 8.03 7.53 -2.76
C ARG A 42 9.40 6.90 -2.53
N VAL A 43 9.60 5.66 -3.01
CA VAL A 43 10.90 4.97 -2.89
C VAL A 43 12.04 5.81 -3.47
N MET A 44 11.82 6.49 -4.59
CA MET A 44 12.81 7.35 -5.23
C MET A 44 13.23 8.55 -4.36
N ASP A 45 12.39 9.02 -3.44
CA ASP A 45 12.73 10.14 -2.56
C ASP A 45 13.85 9.77 -1.59
N LEU A 46 14.04 8.47 -1.30
CA LEU A 46 15.12 7.98 -0.47
C LEU A 46 16.52 8.20 -1.10
N ALA A 47 16.59 8.44 -2.41
CA ALA A 47 17.85 8.68 -3.10
C ALA A 47 18.44 10.07 -2.84
N SER A 48 17.67 11.00 -2.29
CA SER A 48 18.08 12.37 -2.01
C SER A 48 17.60 12.79 -0.63
N LYS A 49 18.54 13.09 0.26
CA LYS A 49 18.23 13.60 1.61
C LYS A 49 17.33 14.82 1.53
N GLN A 50 17.63 15.78 0.65
CA GLN A 50 16.85 17.02 0.49
C GLN A 50 15.41 16.73 0.04
N ASN A 51 15.21 15.81 -0.92
CA ASN A 51 13.87 15.43 -1.37
C ASN A 51 13.10 14.75 -0.24
N LEU A 52 13.75 13.84 0.49
CA LEU A 52 13.15 13.15 1.62
C LEU A 52 12.71 14.13 2.71
N GLU A 53 13.57 15.09 3.08
CA GLU A 53 13.24 16.14 4.05
C GLU A 53 12.04 16.99 3.63
N ASN A 54 12.01 17.41 2.37
CA ASN A 54 10.91 18.18 1.81
C ASN A 54 9.58 17.40 1.85
N ARG A 55 9.62 16.12 1.44
CA ARG A 55 8.44 15.24 1.46
C ARG A 55 7.96 14.95 2.88
N LEU A 56 8.90 14.67 3.81
CA LEU A 56 8.57 14.47 5.22
C LEU A 56 7.93 15.70 5.84
N SER A 57 8.39 16.91 5.52
CA SER A 57 7.77 18.13 6.01
C SER A 57 6.30 18.21 5.63
N LEU A 58 5.96 17.94 4.35
CA LEU A 58 4.57 17.98 3.86
C LEU A 58 3.68 16.92 4.52
N VAL A 59 4.14 15.68 4.63
CA VAL A 59 3.34 14.61 5.21
C VAL A 59 3.17 14.80 6.72
N LEU A 60 4.21 15.28 7.41
CA LEU A 60 4.16 15.52 8.84
C LEU A 60 3.31 16.72 9.23
N GLU A 61 3.21 17.74 8.39
CA GLU A 61 2.27 18.86 8.60
C GLU A 61 0.85 18.31 8.78
N HIS A 62 0.42 17.43 7.88
CA HIS A 62 -0.89 16.79 7.97
C HIS A 62 -1.03 15.88 9.19
N HIS A 63 -0.12 14.92 9.36
CA HIS A 63 -0.23 13.94 10.43
C HIS A 63 -0.05 14.55 11.82
N ASN A 64 0.85 15.51 11.97
CA ASN A 64 1.05 16.20 13.26
C ASN A 64 -0.14 17.11 13.63
N ALA A 65 -0.85 17.68 12.66
CA ALA A 65 -2.09 18.41 12.93
C ALA A 65 -3.16 17.47 13.51
N ILE A 66 -3.34 16.29 12.92
CA ILE A 66 -4.26 15.27 13.43
C ILE A 66 -3.84 14.80 14.83
N ARG A 67 -2.57 14.52 15.04
CA ARG A 67 -2.04 14.07 16.33
C ARG A 67 -2.26 15.09 17.44
N LYS A 68 -2.03 16.37 17.15
CA LYS A 68 -2.35 17.46 18.09
C LYS A 68 -3.83 17.44 18.48
N GLY A 69 -4.73 17.30 17.49
CA GLY A 69 -6.17 17.18 17.75
C GLY A 69 -6.55 15.97 18.61
N LEU A 70 -5.77 14.90 18.54
CA LEU A 70 -5.95 13.68 19.34
C LEU A 70 -5.17 13.70 20.67
N GLY A 71 -4.53 14.80 21.05
CA GLY A 71 -3.71 14.89 22.25
C GLY A 71 -2.46 13.99 22.24
N LYS A 72 -1.96 13.63 21.06
CA LYS A 72 -0.79 12.75 20.87
C LYS A 72 0.49 13.55 20.63
N PRO A 73 1.66 13.06 21.08
CA PRO A 73 2.95 13.67 20.72
C PRO A 73 3.15 13.76 19.21
N ILE A 74 3.77 14.81 18.72
CA ILE A 74 4.11 14.96 17.31
C ILE A 74 5.30 14.07 16.93
N TYR A 75 5.39 13.74 15.64
CA TYR A 75 6.59 13.09 15.08
C TYR A 75 7.65 14.11 14.74
N GLU A 76 8.87 13.84 15.18
CA GLU A 76 10.04 14.66 14.88
C GLU A 76 10.59 14.30 13.49
N LYS A 77 10.70 15.31 12.62
CA LYS A 77 11.13 15.11 11.24
C LYS A 77 12.54 14.52 11.15
N ASP A 78 13.49 15.10 11.90
CA ASP A 78 14.90 14.76 11.76
C ASP A 78 15.18 13.32 12.14
N LYS A 79 14.51 12.81 13.15
CA LYS A 79 14.57 11.39 13.53
C LYS A 79 14.06 10.47 12.43
N LEU A 80 12.94 10.80 11.79
CA LEU A 80 12.41 10.02 10.68
C LEU A 80 13.31 10.05 9.46
N VAL A 81 13.92 11.21 9.16
CA VAL A 81 14.92 11.33 8.09
C VAL A 81 16.08 10.38 8.36
N GLU A 82 16.65 10.43 9.56
CA GLU A 82 17.77 9.58 9.95
C GLU A 82 17.43 8.09 9.81
N ASP A 83 16.29 7.66 10.36
CA ASP A 83 15.85 6.27 10.31
C ASP A 83 15.62 5.78 8.88
N LEU A 84 15.03 6.60 8.01
CA LEU A 84 14.81 6.27 6.61
C LEU A 84 16.12 6.23 5.81
N LEU A 85 17.06 7.14 6.07
CA LEU A 85 18.36 7.12 5.40
C LEU A 85 19.22 5.91 5.79
N LYS A 86 19.09 5.40 7.02
CA LYS A 86 19.78 4.16 7.44
C LYS A 86 19.32 2.94 6.60
N ILE A 87 18.04 2.85 6.23
CA ILE A 87 17.52 1.73 5.47
C ILE A 87 17.55 1.96 3.95
N ALA A 88 17.71 3.23 3.51
CA ALA A 88 17.67 3.61 2.11
C ALA A 88 18.60 2.77 1.21
N PRO A 89 19.88 2.51 1.55
CA PRO A 89 20.76 1.69 0.69
C PRO A 89 20.22 0.28 0.46
N ASN A 90 19.57 -0.30 1.46
CA ASN A 90 19.01 -1.65 1.36
C ASN A 90 17.76 -1.72 0.46
N ILE A 91 17.05 -0.61 0.32
CA ILE A 91 15.86 -0.51 -0.53
C ILE A 91 16.26 -0.11 -1.95
N LEU A 92 17.11 0.91 -2.08
CA LEU A 92 17.45 1.52 -3.37
C LEU A 92 18.16 0.54 -4.32
N LYS A 93 18.94 -0.41 -3.81
CA LYS A 93 19.57 -1.45 -4.64
C LYS A 93 18.57 -2.31 -5.43
N TYR A 94 17.31 -2.36 -5.02
CA TYR A 94 16.24 -3.06 -5.73
C TYR A 94 15.30 -2.11 -6.48
N SER A 95 15.56 -0.81 -6.44
CA SER A 95 14.71 0.19 -7.09
C SER A 95 15.02 0.28 -8.58
N ALA A 96 13.98 0.18 -9.40
CA ALA A 96 14.08 0.37 -10.84
C ALA A 96 12.74 0.87 -11.40
N PRO A 97 12.73 1.54 -12.57
CA PRO A 97 11.49 1.82 -13.28
C PRO A 97 10.86 0.51 -13.76
N VAL A 98 9.82 0.05 -13.05
CA VAL A 98 9.20 -1.28 -13.27
C VAL A 98 8.70 -1.43 -14.70
N TRP A 99 8.05 -0.41 -15.27
CA TRP A 99 7.56 -0.43 -16.65
C TRP A 99 8.68 -0.70 -17.66
N ARG A 100 9.89 -0.12 -17.49
CA ARG A 100 11.06 -0.40 -18.35
C ARG A 100 11.51 -1.85 -18.24
N LYS A 101 11.51 -2.40 -17.02
CA LYS A 101 11.87 -3.80 -16.81
C LYS A 101 10.87 -4.75 -17.46
N ILE A 102 9.59 -4.43 -17.40
CA ILE A 102 8.55 -5.23 -18.07
C ILE A 102 8.73 -5.17 -19.58
N ASP A 103 8.97 -4.00 -20.16
CA ASP A 103 9.22 -3.87 -21.59
C ASP A 103 10.46 -4.65 -22.05
N GLN A 104 11.54 -4.58 -21.26
CA GLN A 104 12.73 -5.38 -21.49
C GLN A 104 12.39 -6.88 -21.48
N PHE A 105 11.70 -7.38 -20.46
CA PHE A 105 11.36 -8.80 -20.36
C PHE A 105 10.44 -9.24 -21.49
N LYS A 106 9.53 -8.39 -21.94
CA LYS A 106 8.69 -8.68 -23.11
C LYS A 106 9.52 -8.77 -24.40
N SER A 107 10.47 -7.87 -24.61
CA SER A 107 11.36 -7.92 -25.79
C SER A 107 12.26 -9.17 -25.78
N GLU A 108 12.57 -9.70 -24.61
CA GLU A 108 13.32 -10.95 -24.41
C GLU A 108 12.42 -12.19 -24.42
N ASN A 109 11.14 -12.05 -24.76
CA ASN A 109 10.12 -13.14 -24.72
C ASN A 109 10.04 -13.87 -23.36
N LYS A 110 10.30 -13.16 -22.25
CA LYS A 110 10.14 -13.72 -20.90
C LYS A 110 8.66 -13.83 -20.54
N LYS A 111 8.34 -14.88 -19.80
CA LYS A 111 7.02 -15.03 -19.17
C LYS A 111 6.99 -14.20 -17.90
N ILE A 112 5.93 -13.40 -17.73
CA ILE A 112 5.75 -12.52 -16.60
C ILE A 112 4.53 -12.98 -15.80
N LEU A 113 4.71 -13.23 -14.51
CA LEU A 113 3.63 -13.50 -13.58
C LEU A 113 3.33 -12.24 -12.77
N PHE A 114 2.09 -11.76 -12.83
CA PHE A 114 1.57 -10.74 -11.93
C PHE A 114 0.83 -11.43 -10.79
N GLU A 115 1.36 -11.35 -9.60
CA GLU A 115 0.71 -11.87 -8.40
C GLU A 115 -0.03 -10.75 -7.69
N GLY A 116 -1.35 -10.90 -7.57
CA GLY A 116 -2.19 -10.02 -6.77
C GLY A 116 -2.23 -10.45 -5.31
N ALA A 117 -2.98 -9.70 -4.52
CA ALA A 117 -3.26 -10.00 -3.12
C ALA A 117 -4.76 -9.84 -2.86
N GLN A 118 -5.25 -10.39 -1.75
CA GLN A 118 -6.67 -10.40 -1.35
C GLN A 118 -7.55 -11.14 -2.37
N GLY A 119 -8.75 -10.59 -2.65
CA GLY A 119 -9.71 -11.16 -3.58
C GLY A 119 -10.77 -10.14 -3.98
N ILE A 120 -11.59 -10.47 -4.98
CA ILE A 120 -12.55 -9.54 -5.58
C ILE A 120 -13.54 -8.94 -4.58
N LEU A 121 -13.96 -9.70 -3.58
CA LEU A 121 -14.89 -9.19 -2.56
C LEU A 121 -14.25 -8.16 -1.62
N LEU A 122 -12.92 -8.04 -1.62
CA LEU A 122 -12.17 -7.04 -0.88
C LEU A 122 -11.72 -5.86 -1.75
N ASP A 123 -12.09 -5.82 -3.03
CA ASP A 123 -11.75 -4.71 -3.92
C ASP A 123 -12.45 -3.42 -3.45
N VAL A 124 -11.72 -2.30 -3.44
CA VAL A 124 -12.22 -1.03 -2.93
C VAL A 124 -13.42 -0.50 -3.70
N ASP A 125 -13.52 -0.80 -5.00
CA ASP A 125 -14.59 -0.31 -5.87
C ASP A 125 -15.66 -1.37 -6.13
N HIS A 126 -15.27 -2.64 -6.22
CA HIS A 126 -16.14 -3.74 -6.64
C HIS A 126 -16.46 -4.74 -5.52
N GLY A 127 -15.87 -4.58 -4.36
CA GLY A 127 -16.05 -5.46 -3.21
C GLY A 127 -17.23 -5.10 -2.32
N THR A 128 -17.28 -5.72 -1.15
CA THR A 128 -18.34 -5.56 -0.13
C THR A 128 -18.09 -4.33 0.75
N TYR A 129 -18.08 -3.16 0.15
CA TYR A 129 -17.85 -1.90 0.84
C TYR A 129 -18.80 -1.71 2.03
N PRO A 130 -18.34 -1.25 3.23
CA PRO A 130 -17.00 -0.72 3.54
C PRO A 130 -15.98 -1.79 3.98
N TYR A 131 -16.34 -3.08 3.99
CA TYR A 131 -15.50 -4.18 4.46
C TYR A 131 -14.57 -4.65 3.33
N VAL A 132 -13.69 -3.75 2.88
CA VAL A 132 -12.79 -3.92 1.74
C VAL A 132 -11.37 -3.50 2.11
N THR A 133 -10.39 -3.86 1.28
CA THR A 133 -9.04 -3.29 1.35
C THR A 133 -9.02 -1.88 0.72
N SER A 134 -7.97 -1.13 0.94
CA SER A 134 -7.82 0.24 0.40
C SER A 134 -7.29 0.27 -1.04
N SER A 135 -7.28 -0.86 -1.73
CA SER A 135 -6.74 -0.97 -3.09
C SER A 135 -7.65 -1.79 -3.99
N ASN A 136 -7.45 -1.66 -5.31
CA ASN A 136 -8.07 -2.54 -6.27
C ASN A 136 -7.37 -3.91 -6.26
N THR A 137 -8.16 -4.97 -6.27
CA THR A 137 -7.71 -6.37 -6.27
C THR A 137 -8.03 -7.08 -7.59
N VAL A 138 -8.75 -6.43 -8.49
CA VAL A 138 -9.06 -6.94 -9.83
C VAL A 138 -7.79 -7.11 -10.67
N ALA A 139 -7.78 -8.07 -11.59
CA ALA A 139 -6.60 -8.38 -12.43
C ALA A 139 -6.08 -7.15 -13.21
N ALA A 140 -6.96 -6.25 -13.62
CA ALA A 140 -6.59 -5.01 -14.30
C ALA A 140 -5.65 -4.10 -13.48
N SER A 141 -5.66 -4.23 -12.14
CA SER A 141 -4.77 -3.47 -11.26
C SER A 141 -3.27 -3.78 -11.49
N ALA A 142 -2.95 -4.94 -12.08
CA ALA A 142 -1.59 -5.29 -12.49
C ALA A 142 -1.04 -4.29 -13.53
N ALA A 143 -1.86 -3.87 -14.49
CA ALA A 143 -1.46 -2.86 -15.48
C ALA A 143 -1.19 -1.50 -14.82
N THR A 144 -2.12 -1.03 -13.99
CA THR A 144 -1.99 0.25 -13.27
C THR A 144 -0.79 0.25 -12.31
N GLY A 145 -0.60 -0.85 -11.56
CA GLY A 145 0.45 -0.96 -10.55
C GLY A 145 1.85 -1.08 -11.14
N SER A 146 1.99 -1.74 -12.28
CA SER A 146 3.28 -1.98 -12.94
C SER A 146 3.61 -0.95 -14.03
N GLY A 147 2.60 -0.21 -14.51
CA GLY A 147 2.76 0.75 -15.61
C GLY A 147 2.83 0.09 -17.00
N CYS A 148 2.45 -1.18 -17.13
CA CYS A 148 2.33 -1.83 -18.43
C CYS A 148 0.97 -1.53 -19.09
N GLY A 149 0.87 -1.73 -20.40
CA GLY A 149 -0.41 -1.62 -21.10
C GLY A 149 -1.38 -2.74 -20.70
N PRO A 150 -2.70 -2.51 -20.78
CA PRO A 150 -3.70 -3.52 -20.39
C PRO A 150 -3.58 -4.82 -21.19
N ASN A 151 -3.16 -4.73 -22.46
CA ASN A 151 -2.93 -5.90 -23.32
C ASN A 151 -1.72 -6.77 -22.92
N SER A 152 -1.00 -6.38 -21.86
CA SER A 152 0.09 -7.21 -21.31
C SER A 152 -0.42 -8.36 -20.44
N ILE A 153 -1.71 -8.36 -20.09
CA ILE A 153 -2.36 -9.41 -19.31
C ILE A 153 -3.07 -10.34 -20.29
N ASN A 154 -2.46 -11.49 -20.57
CA ASN A 154 -2.99 -12.45 -21.55
C ASN A 154 -3.90 -13.49 -20.90
N TYR A 155 -3.66 -13.82 -19.62
CA TYR A 155 -4.38 -14.86 -18.90
C TYR A 155 -4.55 -14.46 -17.44
N VAL A 156 -5.71 -14.78 -16.86
CA VAL A 156 -6.01 -14.53 -15.44
C VAL A 156 -6.33 -15.86 -14.78
N LEU A 157 -5.56 -16.21 -13.75
CA LEU A 157 -5.80 -17.37 -12.91
C LEU A 157 -6.42 -16.90 -11.59
N GLY A 158 -7.65 -17.32 -11.33
CA GLY A 158 -8.30 -17.14 -10.04
C GLY A 158 -8.09 -18.37 -9.16
N THR A 159 -7.93 -18.17 -7.86
CA THR A 159 -7.89 -19.24 -6.88
C THR A 159 -9.11 -19.18 -5.96
N VAL A 160 -9.59 -20.33 -5.54
CA VAL A 160 -10.80 -20.48 -4.71
C VAL A 160 -10.47 -21.17 -3.37
N SER A 161 -9.27 -20.98 -2.86
CA SER A 161 -8.81 -21.63 -1.62
C SER A 161 -9.76 -21.42 -0.44
N TYR A 162 -10.46 -20.29 -0.39
CA TYR A 162 -11.44 -19.99 0.66
C TYR A 162 -12.65 -20.91 0.62
N THR A 163 -13.14 -21.26 -0.56
CA THR A 163 -14.30 -22.17 -0.73
C THR A 163 -13.99 -23.57 -0.26
N HIS A 164 -12.77 -24.02 -0.40
CA HIS A 164 -12.34 -25.34 0.09
C HIS A 164 -12.10 -25.39 1.60
N LEU A 165 -11.83 -24.23 2.24
CA LEU A 165 -11.64 -24.16 3.70
C LEU A 165 -12.95 -24.01 4.47
N THR A 166 -14.01 -23.51 3.83
CA THR A 166 -15.31 -23.29 4.48
C THR A 166 -16.32 -24.41 4.30
N LEU A 167 -16.20 -25.21 3.25
CA LEU A 167 -17.10 -26.33 2.97
C LEU A 167 -17.13 -27.42 4.06
N PRO A 168 -16.03 -27.79 4.72
CA PRO A 168 -16.07 -28.76 5.81
C PRO A 168 -16.72 -28.29 7.12
N THR A 169 -16.89 -26.98 7.32
CA THR A 169 -17.45 -26.42 8.56
C THR A 169 -18.94 -26.23 8.54
N ASN A 170 -19.58 -26.39 7.38
CA ASN A 170 -21.04 -26.22 7.24
C ASN A 170 -21.83 -27.54 7.36
N ASP A 171 -21.14 -28.67 7.52
CA ASP A 171 -21.77 -30.00 7.67
C ASP A 171 -21.80 -30.49 9.13
N GLN A 172 -21.78 -29.55 10.12
CA GLN A 172 -21.93 -29.91 11.55
C GLN A 172 -23.12 -29.21 12.17
#